data_c916325d3c43ba58c08972622d8e4b25
#
_entry.id   c916325d3c43ba58c08972622d8e4b25
#
_cell.length_a   1.000
_cell.length_b   1.000
_cell.length_c   1.000
_cell.angle_alpha   90.00
_cell.angle_beta   90.00
_cell.angle_gamma   90.00
#
_symmetry.space_group_name_H-M   'P 1'
#
loop_
_entity.id
_entity.type
_entity.pdbx_description
1 polymer ?
#
loop_
_entity_poly.entity_id
_entity_poly.type
_entity_poly.pdbx_seq_one_letter_code
_entity_poly.pdbx_strand_id
1 'polypeptide(L)'
;MMADYQSSNYQKYKNPNPVQHWLIVRFYTAILELLVKINYGSLLDAGCGEGLSIQKIMSENHDFHIYGMDLSLPAIKLAKNLHNQLIFIQGNVLNLPFKDKSFELVICLEVLEHLERPEQGLSELLRVSGGFILLSVPNEPYFRIANLLRGKNLSRWGNDSGHIQHWSANGFITYISHQTRVIAWRGSFPWIIVLCQNHL
;
A
#
# COMPACT_ATOMS: atom_id res chain seq x y z
N MET A 1 16.12 -16.55 21.15
CA MET A 1 16.19 -15.08 21.08
C MET A 1 15.87 -14.71 19.64
N MET A 2 14.64 -14.29 19.36
CA MET A 2 14.30 -13.68 18.05
C MET A 2 14.95 -12.30 18.07
N ALA A 3 15.97 -12.09 17.23
CA ALA A 3 16.51 -10.77 17.01
C ALA A 3 15.35 -9.87 16.57
N ASP A 4 15.24 -8.70 17.21
CA ASP A 4 14.21 -7.68 16.92
C ASP A 4 14.30 -7.26 15.44
N TYR A 5 13.57 -7.97 14.57
CA TYR A 5 13.32 -7.50 13.23
C TYR A 5 12.33 -6.35 13.35
N GLN A 6 12.85 -5.16 13.30
CA GLN A 6 12.05 -3.94 13.20
C GLN A 6 12.21 -3.41 11.77
N SER A 7 11.21 -3.64 10.93
CA SER A 7 11.19 -3.01 9.62
C SER A 7 11.14 -1.49 9.74
N SER A 8 11.62 -0.80 8.72
CA SER A 8 11.54 0.65 8.65
C SER A 8 10.07 1.15 8.74
N ASN A 9 9.12 0.34 8.27
CA ASN A 9 7.69 0.67 8.33
C ASN A 9 7.15 0.56 9.76
N TYR A 10 7.41 -0.53 10.48
CA TYR A 10 6.98 -0.68 11.86
C TYR A 10 7.54 0.43 12.77
N GLN A 11 8.78 0.84 12.54
CA GLN A 11 9.39 1.97 13.23
C GLN A 11 8.70 3.31 12.93
N LYS A 12 8.24 3.52 11.67
CA LYS A 12 7.49 4.73 11.30
C LYS A 12 6.22 4.90 12.14
N TYR A 13 5.51 3.80 12.42
CA TYR A 13 4.27 3.83 13.23
C TYR A 13 4.52 4.03 14.73
N LYS A 14 5.65 3.58 15.25
CA LYS A 14 6.05 3.77 16.65
C LYS A 14 6.78 5.08 16.92
N ASN A 15 7.11 5.84 15.89
CA ASN A 15 7.85 7.09 16.02
C ASN A 15 6.98 8.13 16.77
N PRO A 16 7.47 8.71 17.88
CA PRO A 16 6.73 9.70 18.66
C PRO A 16 6.61 11.07 17.99
N ASN A 17 7.16 11.25 16.79
CA ASN A 17 7.12 12.54 16.08
C ASN A 17 5.67 12.90 15.68
N PRO A 18 5.10 13.99 16.22
CA PRO A 18 3.71 14.36 16.00
C PRO A 18 3.39 14.67 14.53
N VAL A 19 4.36 15.22 13.79
CA VAL A 19 4.19 15.49 12.35
C VAL A 19 4.07 14.17 11.56
N GLN A 20 4.90 13.19 11.88
CA GLN A 20 4.82 11.88 11.23
C GLN A 20 3.51 11.18 11.57
N HIS A 21 3.08 11.22 12.82
CA HIS A 21 1.79 10.66 13.22
C HIS A 21 0.63 11.34 12.48
N TRP A 22 0.62 12.66 12.41
CA TRP A 22 -0.39 13.42 11.67
C TRP A 22 -0.45 13.06 10.18
N LEU A 23 0.72 12.91 9.52
CA LEU A 23 0.78 12.46 8.11
C LEU A 23 0.17 11.06 7.93
N ILE A 24 0.48 10.12 8.83
CA ILE A 24 -0.06 8.76 8.79
C ILE A 24 -1.58 8.77 9.00
N VAL A 25 -2.07 9.52 9.97
CA VAL A 25 -3.52 9.66 10.23
C VAL A 25 -4.21 10.19 8.97
N ARG A 26 -3.71 11.26 8.36
CA ARG A 26 -4.28 11.80 7.12
C ARG A 26 -4.27 10.81 5.97
N PHE A 27 -3.20 10.03 5.84
CA PHE A 27 -3.09 8.99 4.81
C PHE A 27 -4.21 7.96 4.95
N TYR A 28 -4.42 7.41 6.15
CA TYR A 28 -5.50 6.44 6.36
C TYR A 28 -6.89 7.06 6.31
N THR A 29 -7.08 8.29 6.76
CA THR A 29 -8.34 9.02 6.57
C THR A 29 -8.70 9.11 5.09
N ALA A 30 -7.74 9.48 4.23
CA ALA A 30 -7.97 9.55 2.79
C ALA A 30 -8.28 8.18 2.16
N ILE A 31 -7.66 7.10 2.66
CA ILE A 31 -7.99 5.72 2.25
C ILE A 31 -9.44 5.39 2.64
N LEU A 32 -9.83 5.60 3.88
CA LEU A 32 -11.17 5.30 4.38
C LEU A 32 -12.26 6.12 3.65
N GLU A 33 -12.00 7.40 3.34
CA GLU A 33 -12.89 8.22 2.51
C GLU A 33 -13.13 7.65 1.10
N LEU A 34 -12.17 6.92 0.55
CA LEU A 34 -12.33 6.24 -0.73
C LEU A 34 -13.07 4.92 -0.56
N LEU A 35 -12.72 4.14 0.47
CA LEU A 35 -13.30 2.81 0.71
C LEU A 35 -14.77 2.86 1.13
N VAL A 36 -15.22 3.90 1.83
CA VAL A 36 -16.65 4.07 2.20
C VAL A 36 -17.59 4.16 0.98
N LYS A 37 -17.05 4.42 -0.20
CA LYS A 37 -17.81 4.55 -1.46
C LYS A 37 -18.06 3.22 -2.17
N ILE A 38 -17.49 2.14 -1.68
CA ILE A 38 -17.55 0.82 -2.31
C ILE A 38 -17.95 -0.24 -1.28
N ASN A 39 -18.59 -1.29 -1.76
CA ASN A 39 -18.88 -2.48 -0.95
C ASN A 39 -17.93 -3.61 -1.37
N TYR A 40 -17.41 -4.33 -0.41
CA TYR A 40 -16.55 -5.50 -0.61
C TYR A 40 -16.64 -6.43 0.59
N GLY A 41 -16.59 -7.74 0.39
CA GLY A 41 -16.59 -8.77 1.43
C GLY A 41 -15.27 -9.53 1.52
N SER A 42 -14.36 -9.33 0.54
CA SER A 42 -13.03 -9.94 0.53
C SER A 42 -11.95 -8.92 0.14
N LEU A 43 -10.81 -8.99 0.84
CA LEU A 43 -9.70 -8.05 0.67
C LEU A 43 -8.36 -8.79 0.61
N LEU A 44 -7.52 -8.40 -0.36
CA LEU A 44 -6.09 -8.71 -0.39
C LEU A 44 -5.29 -7.42 -0.15
N ASP A 45 -4.39 -7.43 0.83
CA ASP A 45 -3.32 -6.43 0.97
C ASP A 45 -2.04 -7.00 0.37
N ALA A 46 -1.69 -6.55 -0.83
CA ALA A 46 -0.51 -6.98 -1.59
C ALA A 46 0.67 -6.05 -1.30
N GLY A 47 1.64 -6.54 -0.54
CA GLY A 47 2.71 -5.77 0.08
C GLY A 47 2.33 -5.29 1.47
N CYS A 48 1.67 -6.15 2.25
CA CYS A 48 1.08 -5.81 3.54
C CYS A 48 2.10 -5.47 4.65
N GLY A 49 3.39 -5.77 4.45
CA GLY A 49 4.38 -5.65 5.52
C GLY A 49 3.95 -6.41 6.78
N GLU A 50 3.92 -5.71 7.89
CA GLU A 50 3.49 -6.21 9.21
C GLU A 50 1.97 -6.17 9.43
N GLY A 51 1.17 -5.89 8.41
CA GLY A 51 -0.30 -5.88 8.46
C GLY A 51 -0.90 -4.64 9.11
N LEU A 52 -0.14 -3.55 9.24
CA LEU A 52 -0.60 -2.32 9.90
C LEU A 52 -1.70 -1.61 9.10
N SER A 53 -1.67 -1.69 7.77
CA SER A 53 -2.71 -1.15 6.88
C SER A 53 -4.03 -1.88 7.10
N ILE A 54 -3.98 -3.19 7.14
CA ILE A 54 -5.16 -4.03 7.40
C ILE A 54 -5.80 -3.64 8.73
N GLN A 55 -5.00 -3.51 9.80
CA GLN A 55 -5.51 -3.11 11.12
C GLN A 55 -6.27 -1.78 11.09
N LYS A 56 -5.79 -0.80 10.31
CA LYS A 56 -6.42 0.52 10.19
C LYS A 56 -7.72 0.48 9.38
N ILE A 57 -7.76 -0.36 8.35
CA ILE A 57 -8.91 -0.52 7.47
C ILE A 57 -10.01 -1.35 8.16
N MET A 58 -9.62 -2.36 8.94
CA MET A 58 -10.56 -3.25 9.66
C MET A 58 -11.24 -2.61 10.87
N SER A 59 -10.78 -1.48 11.39
CA SER A 59 -11.33 -0.90 12.62
C SER A 59 -12.84 -0.62 12.57
N GLU A 60 -13.45 -0.74 11.40
CA GLU A 60 -14.85 -0.41 11.15
C GLU A 60 -15.74 -1.57 10.62
N ASN A 61 -15.19 -2.75 10.26
CA ASN A 61 -15.99 -3.85 9.70
C ASN A 61 -15.43 -5.25 10.04
N HIS A 62 -16.26 -6.11 10.66
CA HIS A 62 -15.82 -7.36 11.29
C HIS A 62 -15.97 -8.66 10.46
N ASP A 63 -16.64 -8.64 9.30
CA ASP A 63 -17.01 -9.87 8.56
C ASP A 63 -16.27 -10.09 7.22
N PHE A 64 -15.05 -9.60 7.06
CA PHE A 64 -14.34 -9.74 5.81
C PHE A 64 -13.34 -10.90 5.79
N HIS A 65 -13.26 -11.57 4.64
CA HIS A 65 -12.16 -12.48 4.32
C HIS A 65 -10.92 -11.68 3.91
N ILE A 66 -9.97 -11.53 4.83
CA ILE A 66 -8.79 -10.67 4.64
C ILE A 66 -7.52 -11.50 4.54
N TYR A 67 -6.76 -11.23 3.50
CA TYR A 67 -5.46 -11.81 3.24
C TYR A 67 -4.40 -10.71 3.18
N GLY A 68 -3.28 -10.93 3.85
CA GLY A 68 -2.07 -10.12 3.70
C GLY A 68 -0.99 -10.92 2.98
N MET A 69 -0.30 -10.30 2.04
CA MET A 69 0.84 -10.92 1.37
C MET A 69 2.02 -9.94 1.29
N ASP A 70 3.21 -10.43 1.58
CA ASP A 70 4.45 -9.66 1.46
C ASP A 70 5.61 -10.54 1.03
N LEU A 71 6.61 -9.95 0.37
CA LEU A 71 7.83 -10.65 -0.02
C LEU A 71 8.71 -10.99 1.18
N SER A 72 8.67 -10.17 2.23
CA SER A 72 9.47 -10.26 3.44
C SER A 72 8.93 -11.30 4.41
N LEU A 73 9.57 -12.46 4.48
CA LEU A 73 9.21 -13.48 5.48
C LEU A 73 9.26 -12.97 6.94
N PRO A 74 10.24 -12.13 7.35
CA PRO A 74 10.23 -11.53 8.68
C PRO A 74 9.00 -10.65 8.94
N ALA A 75 8.57 -9.83 7.96
CA ALA A 75 7.36 -9.01 8.08
C ALA A 75 6.11 -9.89 8.25
N ILE A 76 5.97 -10.93 7.44
CA ILE A 76 4.85 -11.90 7.53
C ILE A 76 4.82 -12.61 8.90
N LYS A 77 5.98 -13.01 9.44
CA LYS A 77 6.04 -13.61 10.78
C LYS A 77 5.56 -12.65 11.86
N LEU A 78 5.93 -11.37 11.76
CA LEU A 78 5.47 -10.34 12.69
C LEU A 78 3.98 -10.05 12.50
N ALA A 79 3.49 -9.95 11.26
CA ALA A 79 2.07 -9.78 10.96
C ALA A 79 1.21 -10.90 11.59
N LYS A 80 1.60 -12.16 11.44
CA LYS A 80 0.92 -13.31 12.08
C LYS A 80 0.89 -13.23 13.60
N ASN A 81 1.93 -12.71 14.22
CA ASN A 81 1.98 -12.56 15.69
C ASN A 81 1.10 -11.38 16.16
N LEU A 82 1.00 -10.31 15.38
CA LEU A 82 0.19 -9.15 15.73
C LEU A 82 -1.31 -9.34 15.45
N HIS A 83 -1.65 -10.15 14.44
CA HIS A 83 -3.00 -10.31 13.88
C HIS A 83 -3.32 -11.80 13.65
N ASN A 84 -3.35 -12.60 14.71
CA ASN A 84 -3.46 -14.06 14.65
C ASN A 84 -4.77 -14.58 14.03
N GLN A 85 -5.80 -13.75 13.93
CA GLN A 85 -7.09 -14.06 13.30
C GLN A 85 -7.09 -13.88 11.78
N LEU A 86 -6.02 -13.30 11.19
CA LEU A 86 -5.92 -13.01 9.77
C LEU A 86 -4.98 -13.99 9.05
N ILE A 87 -5.16 -14.09 7.73
CA ILE A 87 -4.34 -14.96 6.90
C ILE A 87 -3.21 -14.15 6.27
N PHE A 88 -1.96 -14.51 6.61
CA PHE A 88 -0.78 -13.90 6.01
C PHE A 88 0.07 -14.95 5.30
N ILE A 89 0.50 -14.64 4.07
CA ILE A 89 1.35 -15.51 3.25
C ILE A 89 2.57 -14.75 2.73
N GLN A 90 3.66 -15.46 2.55
CA GLN A 90 4.81 -14.91 1.83
C GLN A 90 4.57 -15.06 0.33
N GLY A 91 4.81 -13.99 -0.45
CA GLY A 91 4.65 -14.02 -1.90
C GLY A 91 5.19 -12.78 -2.58
N ASN A 92 5.23 -12.82 -3.91
CA ASN A 92 5.71 -11.74 -4.75
C ASN A 92 4.54 -11.11 -5.53
N VAL A 93 4.39 -9.80 -5.45
CA VAL A 93 3.38 -9.02 -6.18
C VAL A 93 3.49 -9.21 -7.72
N LEU A 94 4.69 -9.53 -8.22
CA LEU A 94 4.90 -9.82 -9.64
C LEU A 94 4.33 -11.20 -10.09
N ASN A 95 3.91 -12.05 -9.15
CA ASN A 95 3.32 -13.36 -9.42
C ASN A 95 2.45 -13.78 -8.23
N LEU A 96 1.20 -13.32 -8.21
CA LEU A 96 0.28 -13.53 -7.11
C LEU A 96 -0.26 -14.98 -7.11
N PRO A 97 -0.16 -15.75 -6.00
CA PRO A 97 -0.55 -17.16 -5.95
C PRO A 97 -2.07 -17.33 -5.77
N PHE A 98 -2.86 -16.49 -6.40
CA PHE A 98 -4.32 -16.50 -6.35
C PHE A 98 -4.92 -16.65 -7.75
N LYS A 99 -6.13 -17.20 -7.81
CA LYS A 99 -6.91 -17.28 -9.05
C LYS A 99 -7.37 -15.89 -9.48
N ASP A 100 -7.73 -15.76 -10.75
CA ASP A 100 -8.33 -14.55 -11.28
C ASP A 100 -9.60 -14.20 -10.49
N LYS A 101 -9.81 -12.89 -10.25
CA LYS A 101 -11.00 -12.36 -9.59
C LYS A 101 -11.28 -12.97 -8.20
N SER A 102 -10.23 -13.32 -7.45
CA SER A 102 -10.34 -13.93 -6.12
C SER A 102 -10.77 -12.97 -5.02
N PHE A 103 -10.57 -11.67 -5.22
CA PHE A 103 -10.84 -10.64 -4.21
C PHE A 103 -11.68 -9.51 -4.78
N GLU A 104 -12.68 -9.05 -4.02
CA GLU A 104 -13.49 -7.91 -4.41
C GLU A 104 -12.74 -6.58 -4.27
N LEU A 105 -11.83 -6.50 -3.29
CA LEU A 105 -10.89 -5.38 -3.13
C LEU A 105 -9.45 -5.88 -3.03
N VAL A 106 -8.58 -5.29 -3.83
CA VAL A 106 -7.13 -5.46 -3.71
C VAL A 106 -6.52 -4.12 -3.33
N ILE A 107 -5.76 -4.06 -2.25
CA ILE A 107 -4.99 -2.87 -1.90
C ILE A 107 -3.50 -3.13 -2.11
N CYS A 108 -2.77 -2.11 -2.58
CA CYS A 108 -1.33 -2.16 -2.76
C CYS A 108 -0.77 -0.77 -2.47
N LEU A 109 -0.24 -0.60 -1.25
CA LEU A 109 0.12 0.70 -0.69
C LEU A 109 1.64 0.81 -0.54
N GLU A 110 2.24 1.80 -1.23
CA GLU A 110 3.69 2.07 -1.16
C GLU A 110 4.54 0.86 -1.58
N VAL A 111 4.18 0.22 -2.69
CA VAL A 111 4.86 -0.97 -3.21
C VAL A 111 5.31 -0.78 -4.66
N LEU A 112 4.47 -0.21 -5.54
CA LEU A 112 4.76 -0.13 -6.97
C LEU A 112 6.02 0.66 -7.27
N GLU A 113 6.36 1.66 -6.46
CA GLU A 113 7.59 2.46 -6.57
C GLU A 113 8.88 1.67 -6.35
N HIS A 114 8.78 0.52 -5.71
CA HIS A 114 9.92 -0.37 -5.45
C HIS A 114 10.12 -1.43 -6.53
N LEU A 115 9.17 -1.57 -7.47
CA LEU A 115 9.21 -2.63 -8.48
C LEU A 115 10.04 -2.21 -9.71
N GLU A 116 10.90 -3.12 -10.17
CA GLU A 116 11.58 -2.95 -11.47
C GLU A 116 10.61 -3.05 -12.65
N ARG A 117 9.53 -3.80 -12.48
CA ARG A 117 8.47 -4.05 -13.49
C ARG A 117 7.09 -3.73 -12.91
N PRO A 118 6.77 -2.45 -12.66
CA PRO A 118 5.51 -2.06 -12.04
C PRO A 118 4.29 -2.42 -12.91
N GLU A 119 4.44 -2.51 -14.25
CA GLU A 119 3.40 -2.95 -15.18
C GLU A 119 2.98 -4.40 -14.89
N GLN A 120 3.94 -5.29 -14.63
CA GLN A 120 3.66 -6.67 -14.28
C GLN A 120 2.96 -6.76 -12.92
N GLY A 121 3.42 -5.99 -11.93
CA GLY A 121 2.76 -5.91 -10.63
C GLY A 121 1.32 -5.44 -10.75
N LEU A 122 1.09 -4.36 -11.50
CA LEU A 122 -0.26 -3.84 -11.73
C LEU A 122 -1.15 -4.86 -12.47
N SER A 123 -0.62 -5.55 -13.48
CA SER A 123 -1.35 -6.60 -14.21
C SER A 123 -1.77 -7.75 -13.28
N GLU A 124 -0.94 -8.19 -12.37
CA GLU A 124 -1.26 -9.22 -11.38
C GLU A 124 -2.33 -8.75 -10.37
N LEU A 125 -2.22 -7.49 -9.88
CA LEU A 125 -3.24 -6.90 -9.02
C LEU A 125 -4.60 -6.84 -9.72
N LEU A 126 -4.62 -6.43 -10.99
CA LEU A 126 -5.81 -6.41 -11.83
C LEU A 126 -6.37 -7.82 -12.03
N ARG A 127 -5.52 -8.80 -12.32
CA ARG A 127 -5.94 -10.18 -12.55
C ARG A 127 -6.67 -10.78 -11.35
N VAL A 128 -6.14 -10.58 -10.14
CA VAL A 128 -6.74 -11.17 -8.93
C VAL A 128 -7.91 -10.36 -8.36
N SER A 129 -8.11 -9.12 -8.83
CA SER A 129 -9.24 -8.27 -8.42
C SER A 129 -10.48 -8.55 -9.25
N GLY A 130 -11.57 -8.90 -8.60
CA GLY A 130 -12.91 -9.02 -9.20
C GLY A 130 -13.76 -7.74 -9.10
N GLY A 131 -13.27 -6.67 -8.45
CA GLY A 131 -14.05 -5.47 -8.23
C GLY A 131 -13.21 -4.20 -8.21
N PHE A 132 -12.53 -3.93 -7.12
CA PHE A 132 -11.84 -2.67 -6.90
C PHE A 132 -10.37 -2.86 -6.58
N ILE A 133 -9.57 -1.85 -6.92
CA ILE A 133 -8.15 -1.79 -6.56
C ILE A 133 -7.86 -0.42 -5.97
N LEU A 134 -7.23 -0.41 -4.79
CA LEU A 134 -6.74 0.81 -4.15
C LEU A 134 -5.22 0.81 -4.15
N LEU A 135 -4.63 1.81 -4.75
CA LEU A 135 -3.19 1.97 -4.92
C LEU A 135 -2.71 3.23 -4.24
N SER A 136 -1.51 3.21 -3.67
CA SER A 136 -0.80 4.44 -3.29
C SER A 136 0.66 4.39 -3.70
N VAL A 137 1.20 5.57 -3.98
CA VAL A 137 2.63 5.80 -4.21
C VAL A 137 3.04 7.18 -3.67
N PRO A 138 4.33 7.42 -3.41
CA PRO A 138 4.83 8.75 -3.14
C PRO A 138 4.55 9.70 -4.30
N ASN A 139 4.07 10.91 -3.98
CA ASN A 139 3.82 11.97 -4.97
C ASN A 139 5.07 12.85 -5.11
N GLU A 140 5.80 12.69 -6.19
CA GLU A 140 6.99 13.47 -6.46
C GLU A 140 6.67 14.80 -7.17
N PRO A 141 7.36 15.89 -6.85
CA PRO A 141 8.57 15.98 -6.01
C PRO A 141 8.28 16.14 -4.49
N TYR A 142 7.05 16.17 -4.07
CA TYR A 142 6.66 16.52 -2.69
C TYR A 142 7.21 15.54 -1.66
N PHE A 143 7.31 14.25 -1.98
CA PHE A 143 7.89 13.26 -1.08
C PHE A 143 9.37 13.55 -0.79
N ARG A 144 10.14 13.90 -1.82
CA ARG A 144 11.56 14.28 -1.68
C ARG A 144 11.73 15.55 -0.87
N ILE A 145 10.90 16.57 -1.14
CA ILE A 145 10.89 17.82 -0.35
C ILE A 145 10.59 17.53 1.12
N ALA A 146 9.58 16.69 1.42
CA ALA A 146 9.24 16.32 2.78
C ALA A 146 10.38 15.57 3.50
N ASN A 147 11.14 14.74 2.78
CA ASN A 147 12.33 14.09 3.33
C ASN A 147 13.45 15.09 3.61
N LEU A 148 13.72 16.02 2.70
CA LEU A 148 14.73 17.07 2.90
C LEU A 148 14.40 17.94 4.13
N LEU A 149 13.15 18.39 4.25
CA LEU A 149 12.70 19.20 5.38
C LEU A 149 12.84 18.47 6.73
N ARG A 150 12.79 17.12 6.72
CA ARG A 150 13.00 16.28 7.92
C ARG A 150 14.46 15.86 8.12
N GLY A 151 15.39 16.35 7.29
CA GLY A 151 16.80 15.97 7.33
C GLY A 151 17.07 14.53 6.89
N LYS A 152 16.13 13.89 6.15
CA LYS A 152 16.27 12.51 5.65
C LYS A 152 16.83 12.49 4.24
N ASN A 153 17.68 11.49 3.96
CA ASN A 153 18.24 11.21 2.64
C ASN A 153 18.90 12.44 1.98
N LEU A 154 19.57 13.30 2.77
CA LEU A 154 20.19 14.55 2.31
C LEU A 154 21.19 14.31 1.17
N SER A 155 22.01 13.25 1.26
CA SER A 155 23.00 12.87 0.25
C SER A 155 22.38 12.45 -1.10
N ARG A 156 21.07 12.17 -1.13
CA ARG A 156 20.30 11.76 -2.31
C ARG A 156 19.18 12.72 -2.65
N TRP A 157 19.31 13.97 -2.23
CA TRP A 157 18.31 15.01 -2.47
C TRP A 157 16.88 14.59 -2.03
N GLY A 158 16.78 13.95 -0.87
CA GLY A 158 15.53 13.47 -0.31
C GLY A 158 14.98 12.18 -0.91
N ASN A 159 15.63 11.61 -1.93
CA ASN A 159 15.18 10.36 -2.55
C ASN A 159 15.39 9.16 -1.63
N ASP A 160 14.40 8.26 -1.53
CA ASP A 160 14.56 6.99 -0.85
C ASP A 160 15.36 6.01 -1.72
N SER A 161 16.28 5.27 -1.10
CA SER A 161 17.14 4.34 -1.83
C SER A 161 16.39 3.16 -2.45
N GLY A 162 15.22 2.84 -1.91
CA GLY A 162 14.38 1.76 -2.40
C GLY A 162 13.41 2.18 -3.50
N HIS A 163 13.22 3.51 -3.74
CA HIS A 163 12.32 3.98 -4.79
C HIS A 163 13.01 3.96 -6.14
N ILE A 164 12.59 3.04 -7.00
CA ILE A 164 13.04 2.90 -8.38
C ILE A 164 12.17 3.74 -9.31
N GLN A 165 10.86 3.77 -9.04
CA GLN A 165 9.90 4.56 -9.80
C GLN A 165 9.59 5.88 -9.10
N HIS A 166 9.34 6.91 -9.89
CA HIS A 166 9.05 8.26 -9.41
C HIS A 166 7.87 8.84 -10.18
N TRP A 167 6.72 8.97 -9.53
CA TRP A 167 5.52 9.52 -10.15
C TRP A 167 5.09 10.83 -9.50
N SER A 168 4.73 11.80 -10.34
CA SER A 168 3.82 12.87 -9.91
C SER A 168 2.39 12.33 -9.82
N ALA A 169 1.51 13.04 -9.11
CA ALA A 169 0.11 12.64 -9.00
C ALA A 169 -0.54 12.42 -10.38
N ASN A 170 -0.39 13.39 -11.30
CA ASN A 170 -0.95 13.28 -12.66
C ASN A 170 -0.30 12.12 -13.43
N GLY A 171 1.03 11.95 -13.32
CA GLY A 171 1.75 10.87 -13.99
C GLY A 171 1.26 9.49 -13.53
N PHE A 172 1.03 9.31 -12.22
CA PHE A 172 0.51 8.05 -11.68
C PHE A 172 -0.92 7.78 -12.11
N ILE A 173 -1.81 8.79 -12.04
CA ILE A 173 -3.19 8.66 -12.50
C ILE A 173 -3.23 8.29 -13.99
N THR A 174 -2.44 8.95 -14.83
CA THR A 174 -2.34 8.62 -16.26
C THR A 174 -1.84 7.20 -16.48
N TYR A 175 -0.76 6.80 -15.79
CA TYR A 175 -0.20 5.46 -15.86
C TYR A 175 -1.25 4.37 -15.54
N ILE A 176 -2.01 4.55 -14.45
CA ILE A 176 -3.07 3.63 -14.05
C ILE A 176 -4.24 3.64 -15.05
N SER A 177 -4.63 4.81 -15.56
CA SER A 177 -5.77 4.96 -16.49
C SER A 177 -5.59 4.24 -17.82
N HIS A 178 -4.37 3.89 -18.21
CA HIS A 178 -4.12 3.08 -19.40
C HIS A 178 -4.50 1.60 -19.22
N GLN A 179 -4.64 1.11 -17.97
CA GLN A 179 -4.88 -0.30 -17.69
C GLN A 179 -6.22 -0.57 -16.99
N THR A 180 -6.78 0.43 -16.31
CA THR A 180 -8.04 0.29 -15.57
C THR A 180 -8.75 1.64 -15.40
N ARG A 181 -10.02 1.60 -15.01
CA ARG A 181 -10.83 2.80 -14.80
C ARG A 181 -10.56 3.42 -13.43
N VAL A 182 -9.94 4.58 -13.39
CA VAL A 182 -9.83 5.39 -12.17
C VAL A 182 -11.21 5.99 -11.85
N ILE A 183 -11.76 5.68 -10.67
CA ILE A 183 -13.08 6.18 -10.23
C ILE A 183 -12.98 7.30 -9.21
N ALA A 184 -11.91 7.33 -8.43
CA ALA A 184 -11.64 8.39 -7.47
C ALA A 184 -10.14 8.44 -7.10
N TRP A 185 -9.68 9.58 -6.60
CA TRP A 185 -8.36 9.72 -6.04
C TRP A 185 -8.32 10.75 -4.90
N ARG A 186 -7.29 10.69 -4.07
CA ARG A 186 -7.00 11.65 -3.00
C ARG A 186 -5.51 11.93 -2.92
N GLY A 187 -5.18 13.22 -2.84
CA GLY A 187 -3.84 13.63 -2.39
C GLY A 187 -3.79 13.65 -0.86
N SER A 188 -2.85 12.92 -0.30
CA SER A 188 -2.53 12.99 1.13
C SER A 188 -1.02 13.23 1.24
N PHE A 189 -0.62 14.50 1.34
CA PHE A 189 0.80 14.87 1.35
C PHE A 189 1.62 13.97 2.29
N PRO A 190 2.70 13.34 1.83
CA PRO A 190 3.31 13.47 0.50
C PRO A 190 2.91 12.32 -0.48
N TRP A 191 1.75 11.71 -0.34
CA TRP A 191 1.28 10.56 -1.14
C TRP A 191 0.12 10.91 -2.06
N ILE A 192 -0.07 10.07 -3.07
CA ILE A 192 -1.29 9.97 -3.88
C ILE A 192 -1.93 8.61 -3.67
N ILE A 193 -3.25 8.59 -3.53
CA ILE A 193 -4.06 7.39 -3.36
C ILE A 193 -5.09 7.36 -4.49
N VAL A 194 -5.19 6.25 -5.20
CA VAL A 194 -6.06 6.08 -6.37
C VAL A 194 -6.94 4.86 -6.17
N LEU A 195 -8.24 5.04 -6.31
CA LEU A 195 -9.24 3.97 -6.33
C LEU A 195 -9.66 3.70 -7.77
N CYS A 196 -9.55 2.45 -8.17
CA CYS A 196 -9.89 1.97 -9.50
C CYS A 196 -11.00 0.93 -9.43
N GLN A 197 -11.79 0.87 -10.50
CA GLN A 197 -12.74 -0.21 -10.75
C GLN A 197 -12.20 -1.12 -11.84
N ASN A 198 -12.02 -2.38 -11.51
CA ASN A 198 -11.62 -3.39 -12.48
C ASN A 198 -12.83 -3.83 -13.31
N HIS A 199 -12.69 -3.80 -14.63
CA HIS A 199 -13.74 -4.20 -15.58
C HIS A 199 -13.40 -5.46 -16.37
N LEU A 200 -12.27 -6.12 -16.02
CA LEU A 200 -11.81 -7.32 -16.71
C LEU A 200 -12.59 -8.58 -16.32
#